data_d9e2b9862ffa418d112165979ec31026
#
_entry.id   d9e2b9862ffa418d112165979ec31026
#
_cell.length_a   1.000
_cell.length_b   1.000
_cell.length_c   1.000
_cell.angle_alpha   90.00
_cell.angle_beta   90.00
_cell.angle_gamma   90.00
#
_symmetry.space_group_name_H-M   'P 1'
#
loop_
_entity.id
_entity.type
_entity.pdbx_description
1 polymer ?
#
loop_
_entity_poly.entity_id
_entity_poly.type
_entity_poly.pdbx_seq_one_letter_code
_entity_poly.pdbx_strand_id
1 'polypeptide(L)'
;MKFKADEISSIIKERIENFDLNLEIEETGKIISVADGVAKVYGLKNIMAGEMVEFENGDKGMALNLEESTVGIVILGKGEGLKEGASVKRLKKLLKVPVGEALIGRVVNALGEPIDAKGVINANEYRFVEEKAKGIMARKSVHEPLHTGIKAIDALVPIGRGQRELIIGDRQTGKTTVAVDTIISQRGQGVICIYIAIGQKQSTVAQVVKRLEEHGAMEYTIVVNAGASDPAALQYLAPYTGVTMGEFFRDNAKHALIVYDDLSKHAVAYREMSLILRRPPGREAYPGDVFYLHSRLLERASKLNDELGAGSLTALPIIETQAGDVSAYIPTNVISITDGQIFLETDLFNSGIRPAINVGLSVSRVGGAAQIKATKQVSGTLRLDLAQYRELQAFAQFASDLDEASRKQLERGQRMVELLKQPPYSPLSVEKQVVLIFAGTKGFLDDIAVSRIKEFEDGIYPFIEAKHPDIFEQIRSKKALDSDLEEKLAKAINEFKANHL
;
A
#
# COMPACT_ATOMS: atom_id res chain seq x y z
N MET A 1 58.15 -42.11 5.54
CA MET A 1 58.56 -41.47 4.27
C MET A 1 59.41 -40.26 4.62
N LYS A 2 60.67 -40.19 4.22
CA LYS A 2 61.50 -39.01 4.34
C LYS A 2 61.27 -38.17 3.08
N PHE A 3 60.59 -37.06 3.22
CA PHE A 3 60.45 -36.09 2.09
C PHE A 3 61.85 -35.54 1.80
N LYS A 4 62.20 -35.49 0.52
CA LYS A 4 63.42 -34.84 0.05
C LYS A 4 63.28 -33.32 0.20
N ALA A 5 64.37 -32.62 0.49
CA ALA A 5 64.38 -31.18 0.71
C ALA A 5 63.73 -30.37 -0.45
N ASP A 6 63.89 -30.89 -1.68
CA ASP A 6 63.31 -30.30 -2.91
C ASP A 6 61.77 -30.41 -2.94
N GLU A 7 61.18 -31.51 -2.43
CA GLU A 7 59.72 -31.66 -2.33
C GLU A 7 59.10 -30.71 -1.30
N ILE A 8 59.78 -30.49 -0.17
CA ILE A 8 59.37 -29.54 0.84
C ILE A 8 59.47 -28.10 0.28
N SER A 9 60.51 -27.79 -0.46
CA SER A 9 60.71 -26.50 -1.09
C SER A 9 59.64 -26.20 -2.15
N SER A 10 59.28 -27.22 -2.95
CA SER A 10 58.19 -27.04 -3.94
C SER A 10 56.79 -26.86 -3.30
N ILE A 11 56.49 -27.58 -2.23
CA ILE A 11 55.26 -27.44 -1.44
C ILE A 11 55.19 -26.07 -0.78
N ILE A 12 56.30 -25.55 -0.26
CA ILE A 12 56.34 -24.22 0.32
C ILE A 12 56.17 -23.14 -0.75
N LYS A 13 56.80 -23.32 -1.89
CA LYS A 13 56.68 -22.41 -3.04
C LYS A 13 55.25 -22.38 -3.59
N GLU A 14 54.64 -23.50 -3.74
CA GLU A 14 53.23 -23.65 -4.14
C GLU A 14 52.26 -23.04 -3.12
N ARG A 15 52.56 -23.18 -1.82
CA ARG A 15 51.78 -22.49 -0.74
C ARG A 15 51.96 -20.98 -0.74
N ILE A 16 53.17 -20.48 -1.05
CA ILE A 16 53.42 -19.03 -1.15
C ILE A 16 52.74 -18.45 -2.41
N GLU A 17 52.83 -19.14 -3.54
CA GLU A 17 52.17 -18.76 -4.77
C GLU A 17 50.64 -18.81 -4.63
N ASN A 18 50.10 -19.73 -3.85
CA ASN A 18 48.68 -19.86 -3.57
C ASN A 18 48.21 -18.97 -2.39
N PHE A 19 49.11 -18.21 -1.72
CA PHE A 19 48.72 -17.34 -0.62
C PHE A 19 47.85 -16.16 -1.06
N ASP A 20 48.18 -15.55 -2.18
CA ASP A 20 47.33 -14.54 -2.82
C ASP A 20 46.04 -15.15 -3.39
N LEU A 21 46.10 -16.43 -3.89
CA LEU A 21 44.90 -17.16 -4.31
C LEU A 21 43.92 -17.41 -3.15
N ASN A 22 44.42 -17.64 -1.92
CA ASN A 22 43.56 -17.84 -0.75
C ASN A 22 42.86 -16.54 -0.35
N LEU A 23 43.48 -15.36 -0.54
CA LEU A 23 42.84 -14.07 -0.36
C LEU A 23 41.78 -13.80 -1.43
N GLU A 24 42.04 -14.17 -2.68
CA GLU A 24 41.03 -14.10 -3.76
C GLU A 24 39.88 -15.10 -3.55
N ILE A 25 40.14 -16.31 -3.02
CA ILE A 25 39.11 -17.30 -2.68
C ILE A 25 38.20 -16.83 -1.55
N GLU A 26 38.67 -16.01 -0.62
CA GLU A 26 37.83 -15.42 0.45
C GLU A 26 36.86 -14.35 -0.09
N GLU A 27 37.19 -13.71 -1.19
CA GLU A 27 36.39 -12.68 -1.86
C GLU A 27 35.57 -13.22 -3.04
N THR A 28 35.88 -14.43 -3.52
CA THR A 28 35.19 -15.12 -4.61
C THR A 28 34.68 -16.48 -4.13
N GLY A 29 33.51 -16.87 -4.61
CA GLY A 29 32.91 -18.17 -4.36
C GLY A 29 32.66 -18.92 -5.66
N LYS A 30 32.24 -20.17 -5.51
CA LYS A 30 31.84 -21.04 -6.62
C LYS A 30 30.42 -21.53 -6.44
N ILE A 31 29.63 -21.49 -7.49
CA ILE A 31 28.26 -22.02 -7.49
C ILE A 31 28.32 -23.54 -7.34
N ILE A 32 27.67 -24.06 -6.31
CA ILE A 32 27.48 -25.52 -6.11
C ILE A 32 26.22 -25.99 -6.83
N SER A 33 25.16 -25.20 -6.74
CA SER A 33 23.89 -25.47 -7.41
C SER A 33 23.14 -24.17 -7.65
N VAL A 34 22.37 -24.13 -8.73
CA VAL A 34 21.48 -23.03 -9.07
C VAL A 34 20.11 -23.58 -9.46
N ALA A 35 19.04 -23.08 -8.86
CA ALA A 35 17.68 -23.44 -9.19
C ALA A 35 16.73 -22.31 -8.81
N ASP A 36 15.73 -22.04 -9.64
CA ASP A 36 14.59 -21.17 -9.38
C ASP A 36 14.97 -19.80 -8.77
N GLY A 37 15.99 -19.14 -9.31
CA GLY A 37 16.43 -17.82 -8.87
C GLY A 37 17.26 -17.81 -7.59
N VAL A 38 17.72 -18.97 -7.10
CA VAL A 38 18.60 -19.11 -5.93
C VAL A 38 19.87 -19.86 -6.31
N ALA A 39 21.02 -19.36 -5.91
CA ALA A 39 22.31 -20.03 -6.04
C ALA A 39 22.84 -20.42 -4.66
N LYS A 40 23.30 -21.68 -4.51
CA LYS A 40 24.08 -22.11 -3.36
C LYS A 40 25.56 -22.02 -3.74
N VAL A 41 26.31 -21.23 -2.98
CA VAL A 41 27.70 -20.86 -3.29
C VAL A 41 28.62 -21.36 -2.18
N TYR A 42 29.71 -22.00 -2.54
CA TYR A 42 30.80 -22.38 -1.64
C TYR A 42 31.85 -21.27 -1.60
N GLY A 43 32.44 -21.03 -0.45
CA GLY A 43 33.37 -19.92 -0.21
C GLY A 43 32.67 -18.70 0.34
N LEU A 44 33.20 -17.49 0.08
CA LEU A 44 32.64 -16.21 0.57
C LEU A 44 32.55 -16.16 2.10
N LYS A 45 33.57 -16.68 2.82
CA LYS A 45 33.55 -16.85 4.28
C LYS A 45 33.21 -15.58 5.07
N ASN A 46 33.60 -14.43 4.54
CA ASN A 46 33.42 -13.15 5.22
C ASN A 46 32.19 -12.36 4.76
N ILE A 47 31.29 -12.98 3.97
CA ILE A 47 30.08 -12.30 3.48
C ILE A 47 29.11 -12.05 4.61
N MET A 48 28.40 -10.92 4.55
CA MET A 48 27.35 -10.56 5.49
C MET A 48 25.97 -10.87 4.91
N ALA A 49 24.98 -11.12 5.76
CA ALA A 49 23.60 -11.20 5.33
C ALA A 49 23.16 -9.87 4.71
N GLY A 50 22.46 -9.93 3.55
CA GLY A 50 22.07 -8.76 2.78
C GLY A 50 23.17 -8.17 1.89
N GLU A 51 24.40 -8.70 1.95
CA GLU A 51 25.50 -8.23 1.10
C GLU A 51 25.28 -8.63 -0.37
N MET A 52 25.61 -7.69 -1.25
CA MET A 52 25.51 -7.88 -2.69
C MET A 52 26.71 -8.66 -3.26
N VAL A 53 26.40 -9.49 -4.23
CA VAL A 53 27.38 -10.22 -5.05
C VAL A 53 27.13 -9.96 -6.52
N GLU A 54 28.13 -10.28 -7.34
CA GLU A 54 28.07 -10.27 -8.80
C GLU A 54 28.44 -11.65 -9.33
N PHE A 55 27.58 -12.18 -10.20
CA PHE A 55 27.81 -13.43 -10.90
C PHE A 55 28.64 -13.21 -12.17
N GLU A 56 29.23 -14.28 -12.69
CA GLU A 56 30.07 -14.25 -13.88
C GLU A 56 29.34 -13.73 -15.13
N ASN A 57 28.02 -13.91 -15.22
CA ASN A 57 27.18 -13.37 -16.30
C ASN A 57 26.80 -11.88 -16.13
N GLY A 58 27.26 -11.22 -15.05
CA GLY A 58 26.93 -9.84 -14.71
C GLY A 58 25.66 -9.65 -13.90
N ASP A 59 24.87 -10.70 -13.65
CA ASP A 59 23.72 -10.62 -12.76
C ASP A 59 24.18 -10.29 -11.33
N LYS A 60 23.35 -9.53 -10.61
CA LYS A 60 23.57 -9.27 -9.18
C LYS A 60 22.82 -10.29 -8.33
N GLY A 61 23.32 -10.53 -7.15
CA GLY A 61 22.67 -11.35 -6.15
C GLY A 61 22.76 -10.75 -4.75
N MET A 62 21.99 -11.28 -3.83
CA MET A 62 21.99 -10.88 -2.43
C MET A 62 22.08 -12.11 -1.53
N ALA A 63 23.02 -12.12 -0.59
CA ALA A 63 23.21 -13.20 0.38
C ALA A 63 22.07 -13.17 1.41
N LEU A 64 21.31 -14.25 1.52
CA LEU A 64 20.20 -14.36 2.49
C LEU A 64 20.39 -15.46 3.54
N ASN A 65 21.12 -16.53 3.20
CA ASN A 65 21.31 -17.65 4.10
C ASN A 65 22.80 -17.93 4.27
N LEU A 66 23.31 -17.80 5.49
CA LEU A 66 24.70 -18.02 5.81
C LEU A 66 24.82 -19.35 6.56
N GLU A 67 25.48 -20.33 5.93
CA GLU A 67 25.82 -21.64 6.53
C GLU A 67 27.32 -21.68 6.79
N GLU A 68 27.79 -22.69 7.49
CA GLU A 68 29.21 -22.83 7.89
C GLU A 68 30.19 -22.81 6.69
N SER A 69 29.84 -23.45 5.61
CA SER A 69 30.69 -23.55 4.39
C SER A 69 30.05 -23.04 3.11
N THR A 70 28.76 -22.71 3.15
CA THR A 70 28.00 -22.30 1.97
C THR A 70 27.13 -21.09 2.25
N VAL A 71 26.80 -20.37 1.18
CA VAL A 71 25.94 -19.18 1.22
C VAL A 71 24.79 -19.37 0.26
N GLY A 72 23.56 -19.19 0.73
CA GLY A 72 22.36 -19.11 -0.10
C GLY A 72 22.19 -17.69 -0.61
N ILE A 73 22.25 -17.51 -1.92
CA ILE A 73 22.19 -16.22 -2.61
C ILE A 73 20.97 -16.19 -3.50
N VAL A 74 20.14 -15.17 -3.38
CA VAL A 74 19.05 -14.91 -4.32
C VAL A 74 19.56 -14.09 -5.49
N ILE A 75 19.16 -14.49 -6.70
CA ILE A 75 19.56 -13.84 -7.94
C ILE A 75 18.60 -12.69 -8.22
N LEU A 76 19.12 -11.46 -8.35
CA LEU A 76 18.36 -10.24 -8.64
C LEU A 76 18.31 -9.95 -10.15
N GLY A 77 18.25 -10.99 -10.94
CA GLY A 77 18.24 -10.98 -12.41
C GLY A 77 17.58 -12.24 -12.94
N LYS A 78 17.69 -12.47 -14.23
CA LYS A 78 17.10 -13.67 -14.86
C LYS A 78 17.86 -14.97 -14.56
N GLY A 79 19.12 -14.87 -14.15
CA GLY A 79 19.97 -16.03 -13.88
C GLY A 79 20.33 -16.85 -15.14
N GLU A 80 20.09 -16.28 -16.33
CA GLU A 80 20.33 -16.99 -17.60
C GLU A 80 21.82 -17.27 -17.76
N GLY A 81 22.15 -18.54 -18.11
CA GLY A 81 23.52 -18.95 -18.34
C GLY A 81 24.37 -19.27 -17.11
N LEU A 82 23.84 -19.07 -15.90
CA LEU A 82 24.53 -19.47 -14.67
C LEU A 82 24.59 -21.00 -14.57
N LYS A 83 25.77 -21.51 -14.23
CA LYS A 83 26.05 -22.94 -14.14
C LYS A 83 26.81 -23.27 -12.85
N GLU A 84 26.76 -24.53 -12.44
CA GLU A 84 27.61 -25.04 -11.38
C GLU A 84 29.11 -24.82 -11.74
N GLY A 85 29.89 -24.44 -10.75
CA GLY A 85 31.30 -24.07 -10.91
C GLY A 85 31.57 -22.62 -11.34
N ALA A 86 30.54 -21.87 -11.78
CA ALA A 86 30.71 -20.45 -12.13
C ALA A 86 31.15 -19.62 -10.93
N SER A 87 31.90 -18.55 -11.19
CA SER A 87 32.42 -17.65 -10.14
C SER A 87 31.41 -16.64 -9.66
N VAL A 88 31.45 -16.35 -8.36
CA VAL A 88 30.65 -15.32 -7.71
C VAL A 88 31.55 -14.42 -6.90
N LYS A 89 31.48 -13.10 -7.11
CA LYS A 89 32.32 -12.11 -6.47
C LYS A 89 31.55 -11.29 -5.44
N ARG A 90 32.11 -11.11 -4.25
CA ARG A 90 31.58 -10.16 -3.25
C ARG A 90 31.70 -8.72 -3.74
N LEU A 91 30.69 -7.94 -3.49
CA LEU A 91 30.72 -6.50 -3.75
C LEU A 91 31.01 -5.64 -2.51
N LYS A 92 31.06 -6.25 -1.32
CA LYS A 92 31.30 -5.58 -0.02
C LYS A 92 30.37 -4.39 0.24
N LYS A 93 29.17 -4.43 -0.28
CA LYS A 93 28.15 -3.40 -0.14
C LYS A 93 26.77 -3.99 0.01
N LEU A 94 25.93 -3.29 0.77
CA LEU A 94 24.49 -3.58 0.85
C LEU A 94 23.75 -2.92 -0.31
N LEU A 95 22.57 -3.46 -0.62
CA LEU A 95 21.73 -2.93 -1.69
C LEU A 95 21.28 -1.51 -1.37
N LYS A 96 21.51 -0.61 -2.32
CA LYS A 96 20.98 0.76 -2.33
C LYS A 96 20.13 0.98 -3.57
N VAL A 97 19.09 1.77 -3.40
CA VAL A 97 18.21 2.19 -4.50
C VAL A 97 18.18 3.71 -4.63
N PRO A 98 17.94 4.24 -5.84
CA PRO A 98 17.82 5.67 -6.03
C PRO A 98 16.59 6.20 -5.29
N VAL A 99 16.71 7.43 -4.75
CA VAL A 99 15.62 8.14 -4.09
C VAL A 99 15.59 9.59 -4.56
N GLY A 100 14.48 10.28 -4.37
CA GLY A 100 14.35 11.68 -4.68
C GLY A 100 13.33 12.01 -5.76
N GLU A 101 13.23 13.30 -6.07
CA GLU A 101 12.21 13.85 -6.99
C GLU A 101 12.37 13.37 -8.44
N ALA A 102 13.59 12.97 -8.84
CA ALA A 102 13.86 12.45 -10.19
C ALA A 102 13.08 11.16 -10.52
N LEU A 103 12.52 10.49 -9.52
CA LEU A 103 11.70 9.30 -9.66
C LEU A 103 10.22 9.59 -9.89
N ILE A 104 9.76 10.81 -9.62
CA ILE A 104 8.35 11.18 -9.79
C ILE A 104 7.98 11.11 -11.28
N GLY A 105 6.84 10.49 -11.57
CA GLY A 105 6.37 10.26 -12.94
C GLY A 105 7.01 9.07 -13.65
N ARG A 106 7.85 8.30 -12.95
CA ARG A 106 8.60 7.18 -13.52
C ARG A 106 8.03 5.83 -13.07
N VAL A 107 8.25 4.83 -13.93
CA VAL A 107 8.00 3.42 -13.62
C VAL A 107 9.34 2.72 -13.54
N VAL A 108 9.63 2.11 -12.39
CA VAL A 108 10.92 1.45 -12.12
C VAL A 108 10.71 -0.01 -11.68
N ASN A 109 11.77 -0.82 -11.81
CA ASN A 109 11.80 -2.17 -11.28
C ASN A 109 12.13 -2.19 -9.76
N ALA A 110 12.24 -3.39 -9.18
CA ALA A 110 12.59 -3.56 -7.77
C ALA A 110 13.99 -3.06 -7.38
N LEU A 111 14.87 -2.82 -8.33
CA LEU A 111 16.21 -2.23 -8.12
C LEU A 111 16.23 -0.70 -8.29
N GLY A 112 15.09 -0.10 -8.63
CA GLY A 112 14.97 1.33 -8.92
C GLY A 112 15.44 1.72 -10.32
N GLU A 113 15.62 0.75 -11.23
CA GLU A 113 16.01 0.99 -12.62
C GLU A 113 14.76 1.28 -13.46
N PRO A 114 14.81 2.27 -14.40
CA PRO A 114 13.66 2.64 -15.20
C PRO A 114 13.25 1.55 -16.18
N ILE A 115 11.94 1.29 -16.28
CA ILE A 115 11.33 0.33 -17.21
C ILE A 115 10.26 0.97 -18.10
N ASP A 116 10.14 2.30 -18.07
CA ASP A 116 9.13 3.10 -18.75
C ASP A 116 9.60 3.68 -20.12
N ALA A 117 10.77 3.29 -20.59
CA ALA A 117 11.40 3.77 -21.82
C ALA A 117 11.62 5.31 -21.87
N LYS A 118 11.50 6.01 -20.72
CA LYS A 118 11.73 7.47 -20.62
C LYS A 118 13.20 7.85 -20.35
N GLY A 119 14.14 6.91 -20.57
CA GLY A 119 15.59 7.13 -20.38
C GLY A 119 16.05 6.99 -18.93
N VAL A 120 17.33 7.23 -18.71
CA VAL A 120 18.02 7.04 -17.42
C VAL A 120 17.50 8.04 -16.37
N ILE A 121 17.39 7.59 -15.13
CA ILE A 121 17.03 8.41 -13.98
C ILE A 121 18.32 8.94 -13.35
N ASN A 122 18.52 10.27 -13.37
CA ASN A 122 19.66 10.93 -12.73
C ASN A 122 19.30 11.21 -11.25
N ALA A 123 19.40 10.18 -10.41
CA ALA A 123 19.19 10.34 -8.98
C ALA A 123 20.45 10.89 -8.31
N ASN A 124 20.26 11.89 -7.44
CA ASN A 124 21.36 12.50 -6.68
C ASN A 124 21.68 11.76 -5.39
N GLU A 125 20.74 10.96 -4.88
CA GLU A 125 20.85 10.25 -3.60
C GLU A 125 20.44 8.78 -3.75
N TYR A 126 21.13 7.90 -2.99
CA TYR A 126 20.85 6.47 -2.91
C TYR A 126 20.76 6.08 -1.45
N ARG A 127 19.71 5.36 -1.04
CA ARG A 127 19.51 4.86 0.32
C ARG A 127 19.51 3.35 0.39
N PHE A 128 19.90 2.82 1.54
CA PHE A 128 19.80 1.39 1.80
C PHE A 128 18.34 0.93 1.76
N VAL A 129 18.12 -0.23 1.18
CA VAL A 129 16.76 -0.83 1.09
C VAL A 129 16.33 -1.36 2.45
N GLU A 130 17.23 -2.00 3.18
CA GLU A 130 16.99 -2.51 4.52
C GLU A 130 17.37 -1.45 5.57
N GLU A 131 16.37 -0.69 5.99
CA GLU A 131 16.48 0.34 7.03
C GLU A 131 15.56 -0.01 8.20
N LYS A 132 16.00 0.31 9.42
CA LYS A 132 15.15 0.18 10.61
C LYS A 132 14.12 1.29 10.66
N ALA A 133 12.90 0.92 11.05
CA ALA A 133 11.84 1.90 11.32
C ALA A 133 12.27 2.91 12.39
N LYS A 134 11.82 4.16 12.25
CA LYS A 134 12.07 5.22 13.22
C LYS A 134 11.52 4.82 14.60
N GLY A 135 12.27 5.07 15.65
CA GLY A 135 11.88 4.76 17.02
C GLY A 135 10.74 5.63 17.55
N ILE A 136 10.26 5.30 18.75
CA ILE A 136 9.10 5.94 19.39
C ILE A 136 9.29 7.46 19.55
N MET A 137 10.47 7.92 19.95
CA MET A 137 10.75 9.35 20.19
C MET A 137 10.72 10.20 18.91
N ALA A 138 10.91 9.57 17.75
CA ALA A 138 10.85 10.25 16.46
C ALA A 138 9.43 10.39 15.91
N ARG A 139 8.43 9.77 16.54
CA ARG A 139 7.06 9.70 16.05
C ARG A 139 6.15 10.67 16.77
N LYS A 140 5.11 11.11 16.07
CA LYS A 140 3.97 11.88 16.58
C LYS A 140 2.68 11.13 16.31
N SER A 141 1.69 11.28 17.18
CA SER A 141 0.36 10.71 16.96
C SER A 141 -0.27 11.23 15.67
N VAL A 142 -0.93 10.36 14.94
CA VAL A 142 -1.64 10.70 13.70
C VAL A 142 -2.83 11.59 14.03
N HIS A 143 -2.90 12.78 13.41
CA HIS A 143 -3.92 13.80 13.67
C HIS A 143 -4.30 14.61 12.42
N GLU A 144 -3.65 14.39 11.31
CA GLU A 144 -3.93 15.07 10.05
C GLU A 144 -4.65 14.11 9.10
N PRO A 145 -5.78 14.52 8.48
CA PRO A 145 -6.49 13.65 7.54
C PRO A 145 -5.69 13.41 6.25
N LEU A 146 -5.80 12.19 5.73
CA LEU A 146 -5.49 11.84 4.36
C LEU A 146 -6.82 11.58 3.65
N HIS A 147 -7.29 12.54 2.86
CA HIS A 147 -8.56 12.40 2.14
C HIS A 147 -8.42 11.42 0.99
N THR A 148 -9.21 10.35 1.03
CA THR A 148 -9.25 9.35 -0.04
C THR A 148 -10.12 9.79 -1.21
N GLY A 149 -10.98 10.77 -1.00
CA GLY A 149 -11.99 11.20 -1.96
C GLY A 149 -13.16 10.22 -2.10
N ILE A 150 -13.17 9.15 -1.29
CA ILE A 150 -14.23 8.14 -1.27
C ILE A 150 -15.14 8.40 -0.09
N LYS A 151 -16.40 8.75 -0.37
CA LYS A 151 -17.40 9.14 0.64
C LYS A 151 -17.48 8.17 1.82
N ALA A 152 -17.57 6.89 1.53
CA ALA A 152 -17.72 5.85 2.55
C ALA A 152 -16.47 5.70 3.43
N ILE A 153 -15.26 5.89 2.88
CA ILE A 153 -14.02 5.79 3.64
C ILE A 153 -13.83 7.04 4.50
N ASP A 154 -13.86 8.21 3.90
CA ASP A 154 -13.59 9.48 4.61
C ASP A 154 -14.60 9.74 5.73
N ALA A 155 -15.86 9.27 5.56
CA ALA A 155 -16.90 9.40 6.57
C ALA A 155 -16.86 8.33 7.68
N LEU A 156 -16.57 7.06 7.33
CA LEU A 156 -16.78 5.91 8.23
C LEU A 156 -15.48 5.25 8.70
N VAL A 157 -14.43 5.28 7.89
CA VAL A 157 -13.13 4.62 8.16
C VAL A 157 -11.99 5.58 7.78
N PRO A 158 -11.95 6.77 8.40
CA PRO A 158 -11.02 7.83 7.99
C PRO A 158 -9.57 7.43 8.19
N ILE A 159 -8.73 7.87 7.25
CA ILE A 159 -7.29 7.60 7.24
C ILE A 159 -6.53 8.87 7.57
N GLY A 160 -5.54 8.76 8.44
CA GLY A 160 -4.66 9.87 8.78
C GLY A 160 -3.27 9.76 8.14
N ARG A 161 -2.60 10.89 7.98
CA ARG A 161 -1.23 10.97 7.45
C ARG A 161 -0.25 10.30 8.41
N GLY A 162 0.36 9.21 7.97
CA GLY A 162 1.26 8.36 8.77
C GLY A 162 0.62 7.10 9.33
N GLN A 163 -0.67 6.86 9.05
CA GLN A 163 -1.40 5.66 9.42
C GLN A 163 -1.11 4.50 8.46
N ARG A 164 -1.27 3.27 8.96
CA ARG A 164 -1.28 2.03 8.17
C ARG A 164 -2.69 1.50 8.13
N GLU A 165 -3.35 1.60 7.00
CA GLU A 165 -4.73 1.14 6.84
C GLU A 165 -4.79 0.02 5.79
N LEU A 166 -5.20 -1.17 6.20
CA LEU A 166 -5.28 -2.35 5.34
C LEU A 166 -6.50 -2.27 4.42
N ILE A 167 -6.32 -2.56 3.14
CA ILE A 167 -7.41 -2.83 2.20
C ILE A 167 -7.47 -4.35 1.99
N ILE A 168 -8.56 -4.98 2.40
CA ILE A 168 -8.69 -6.45 2.41
C ILE A 168 -9.99 -6.89 1.75
N GLY A 169 -9.98 -7.99 1.03
CA GLY A 169 -11.15 -8.58 0.37
C GLY A 169 -10.77 -9.57 -0.73
N ASP A 170 -11.76 -10.24 -1.27
CA ASP A 170 -11.58 -11.24 -2.33
C ASP A 170 -11.14 -10.61 -3.66
N ARG A 171 -10.80 -11.46 -4.63
CA ARG A 171 -10.46 -10.99 -5.98
C ARG A 171 -11.59 -10.17 -6.58
N GLN A 172 -11.23 -9.12 -7.33
CA GLN A 172 -12.16 -8.28 -8.10
C GLN A 172 -13.21 -7.53 -7.25
N THR A 173 -13.01 -7.38 -5.95
CA THR A 173 -13.89 -6.58 -5.08
C THR A 173 -13.62 -5.07 -5.13
N GLY A 174 -12.64 -4.63 -5.91
CA GLY A 174 -12.31 -3.21 -6.08
C GLY A 174 -11.15 -2.69 -5.22
N LYS A 175 -10.32 -3.57 -4.62
CA LYS A 175 -9.17 -3.17 -3.77
C LYS A 175 -8.22 -2.19 -4.46
N THR A 176 -7.74 -2.55 -5.65
CA THR A 176 -6.87 -1.70 -6.46
C THR A 176 -7.57 -0.39 -6.86
N THR A 177 -8.87 -0.42 -7.14
CA THR A 177 -9.65 0.78 -7.47
C THR A 177 -9.66 1.77 -6.30
N VAL A 178 -9.92 1.31 -5.08
CA VAL A 178 -9.87 2.13 -3.86
C VAL A 178 -8.49 2.77 -3.69
N ALA A 179 -7.42 2.02 -3.90
CA ALA A 179 -6.06 2.54 -3.81
C ALA A 179 -5.76 3.59 -4.90
N VAL A 180 -6.17 3.34 -6.14
CA VAL A 180 -5.98 4.27 -7.27
C VAL A 180 -6.80 5.56 -7.06
N ASP A 181 -8.06 5.45 -6.62
CA ASP A 181 -8.89 6.61 -6.27
C ASP A 181 -8.25 7.46 -5.17
N THR A 182 -7.67 6.80 -4.16
CA THR A 182 -6.94 7.50 -3.09
C THR A 182 -5.72 8.24 -3.63
N ILE A 183 -4.96 7.65 -4.58
CA ILE A 183 -3.85 8.33 -5.25
C ILE A 183 -4.35 9.53 -6.06
N ILE A 184 -5.39 9.37 -6.87
CA ILE A 184 -5.97 10.45 -7.68
C ILE A 184 -6.42 11.62 -6.80
N SER A 185 -7.00 11.32 -5.64
CA SER A 185 -7.44 12.33 -4.65
C SER A 185 -6.31 13.18 -4.06
N GLN A 186 -5.04 12.75 -4.17
CA GLN A 186 -3.92 13.51 -3.63
C GLN A 186 -3.50 14.71 -4.49
N ARG A 187 -4.13 14.92 -5.66
CA ARG A 187 -3.85 16.09 -6.50
C ARG A 187 -3.98 17.40 -5.71
N GLY A 188 -2.90 18.18 -5.67
CA GLY A 188 -2.86 19.46 -4.94
C GLY A 188 -2.79 19.35 -3.42
N GLN A 189 -2.70 18.13 -2.85
CA GLN A 189 -2.63 17.91 -1.40
C GLN A 189 -1.19 17.90 -0.85
N GLY A 190 -0.19 18.05 -1.71
CA GLY A 190 1.23 18.01 -1.31
C GLY A 190 1.70 16.62 -0.86
N VAL A 191 1.08 15.55 -1.35
CA VAL A 191 1.41 14.16 -1.03
C VAL A 191 2.04 13.50 -2.25
N ILE A 192 3.23 12.93 -2.08
CA ILE A 192 3.88 12.10 -3.11
C ILE A 192 3.40 10.66 -2.94
N CYS A 193 2.96 10.07 -4.03
CA CYS A 193 2.42 8.71 -4.01
C CYS A 193 3.44 7.70 -4.55
N ILE A 194 3.48 6.52 -3.94
CA ILE A 194 4.27 5.38 -4.40
C ILE A 194 3.31 4.19 -4.57
N TYR A 195 3.16 3.71 -5.80
CA TYR A 195 2.37 2.52 -6.09
C TYR A 195 3.31 1.35 -6.39
N ILE A 196 3.19 0.28 -5.60
CA ILE A 196 4.04 -0.90 -5.76
C ILE A 196 3.18 -2.06 -6.26
N ALA A 197 3.44 -2.50 -7.49
CA ALA A 197 2.84 -3.68 -8.09
C ALA A 197 3.70 -4.91 -7.78
N ILE A 198 3.15 -5.88 -7.05
CA ILE A 198 3.86 -7.09 -6.61
C ILE A 198 3.19 -8.30 -7.22
N GLY A 199 3.90 -9.04 -8.06
CA GLY A 199 3.39 -10.26 -8.68
C GLY A 199 2.14 -10.03 -9.54
N GLN A 200 1.89 -8.80 -10.02
CA GLN A 200 0.78 -8.46 -10.89
C GLN A 200 1.10 -8.78 -12.35
N LYS A 201 0.06 -9.04 -13.14
CA LYS A 201 0.21 -9.16 -14.61
C LYS A 201 0.63 -7.81 -15.19
N GLN A 202 1.56 -7.80 -16.14
CA GLN A 202 2.03 -6.58 -16.79
C GLN A 202 0.88 -5.75 -17.41
N SER A 203 -0.12 -6.42 -17.98
CA SER A 203 -1.32 -5.75 -18.50
C SER A 203 -2.12 -5.01 -17.43
N THR A 204 -2.21 -5.55 -16.21
CA THR A 204 -2.88 -4.91 -15.08
C THR A 204 -2.13 -3.67 -14.64
N VAL A 205 -0.80 -3.77 -14.50
CA VAL A 205 0.05 -2.63 -14.12
C VAL A 205 -0.02 -1.53 -15.18
N ALA A 206 0.03 -1.88 -16.47
CA ALA A 206 -0.12 -0.93 -17.57
C ALA A 206 -1.48 -0.18 -17.51
N GLN A 207 -2.56 -0.88 -17.16
CA GLN A 207 -3.87 -0.25 -16.97
C GLN A 207 -3.88 0.73 -15.79
N VAL A 208 -3.25 0.38 -14.67
CA VAL A 208 -3.14 1.28 -13.51
C VAL A 208 -2.34 2.52 -13.87
N VAL A 209 -1.16 2.37 -14.51
CA VAL A 209 -0.33 3.50 -14.95
C VAL A 209 -1.12 4.41 -15.90
N LYS A 210 -1.81 3.82 -16.88
CA LYS A 210 -2.64 4.57 -17.82
C LYS A 210 -3.75 5.36 -17.11
N ARG A 211 -4.43 4.76 -16.12
CA ARG A 211 -5.44 5.46 -15.32
C ARG A 211 -4.86 6.63 -14.52
N LEU A 212 -3.69 6.45 -13.92
CA LEU A 212 -2.99 7.52 -13.23
C LEU A 212 -2.59 8.65 -14.19
N GLU A 213 -2.13 8.33 -15.41
CA GLU A 213 -1.81 9.31 -16.46
C GLU A 213 -3.04 10.07 -16.92
N GLU A 214 -4.15 9.38 -17.23
CA GLU A 214 -5.43 9.98 -17.66
C GLU A 214 -5.95 11.02 -16.65
N HIS A 215 -5.70 10.80 -15.35
CA HIS A 215 -6.10 11.71 -14.28
C HIS A 215 -4.97 12.67 -13.84
N GLY A 216 -3.82 12.70 -14.55
CA GLY A 216 -2.68 13.54 -14.21
C GLY A 216 -2.01 13.19 -12.87
N ALA A 217 -2.28 12.00 -12.33
CA ALA A 217 -1.74 11.57 -11.04
C ALA A 217 -0.27 11.13 -11.13
N MET A 218 0.24 10.83 -12.32
CA MET A 218 1.66 10.53 -12.51
C MET A 218 2.57 11.73 -12.21
N GLU A 219 2.04 12.97 -12.21
CA GLU A 219 2.82 14.17 -11.83
C GLU A 219 3.35 14.16 -10.39
N TYR A 220 2.77 13.32 -9.53
CA TYR A 220 3.17 13.16 -8.12
C TYR A 220 3.27 11.69 -7.70
N THR A 221 3.37 10.75 -8.66
CA THR A 221 3.37 9.30 -8.36
C THR A 221 4.63 8.64 -8.93
N ILE A 222 5.21 7.73 -8.12
CA ILE A 222 6.27 6.80 -8.50
C ILE A 222 5.63 5.41 -8.56
N VAL A 223 5.93 4.64 -9.61
CA VAL A 223 5.47 3.25 -9.73
C VAL A 223 6.66 2.31 -9.64
N VAL A 224 6.61 1.35 -8.70
CA VAL A 224 7.60 0.27 -8.57
C VAL A 224 6.93 -1.03 -9.00
N ASN A 225 7.47 -1.69 -10.00
CA ASN A 225 6.89 -2.92 -10.54
C ASN A 225 7.84 -4.10 -10.39
N ALA A 226 7.33 -5.17 -9.79
CA ALA A 226 7.87 -6.52 -9.86
C ALA A 226 6.73 -7.45 -10.29
N GLY A 227 6.66 -7.74 -11.58
CA GLY A 227 5.54 -8.45 -12.21
C GLY A 227 5.50 -9.94 -11.88
N ALA A 228 4.42 -10.60 -12.31
CA ALA A 228 4.24 -12.03 -12.09
C ALA A 228 5.26 -12.93 -12.83
N SER A 229 5.91 -12.39 -13.86
CA SER A 229 6.98 -13.07 -14.61
C SER A 229 8.38 -12.81 -14.05
N ASP A 230 8.51 -11.89 -13.08
CA ASP A 230 9.79 -11.58 -12.49
C ASP A 230 10.13 -12.59 -11.39
N PRO A 231 11.42 -12.87 -11.15
CA PRO A 231 11.87 -13.77 -10.09
C PRO A 231 11.29 -13.39 -8.72
N ALA A 232 11.03 -14.40 -7.88
CA ALA A 232 10.51 -14.20 -6.52
C ALA A 232 11.35 -13.22 -5.70
N ALA A 233 12.67 -13.19 -5.91
CA ALA A 233 13.58 -12.25 -5.27
C ALA A 233 13.27 -10.78 -5.57
N LEU A 234 12.88 -10.44 -6.80
CA LEU A 234 12.48 -9.08 -7.16
C LEU A 234 11.11 -8.73 -6.60
N GLN A 235 10.18 -9.69 -6.57
CA GLN A 235 8.86 -9.49 -5.93
C GLN A 235 9.00 -9.28 -4.41
N TYR A 236 9.92 -9.99 -3.77
CA TYR A 236 10.29 -9.78 -2.36
C TYR A 236 10.87 -8.39 -2.12
N LEU A 237 11.73 -7.92 -3.01
CA LEU A 237 12.49 -6.69 -2.84
C LEU A 237 11.65 -5.42 -3.09
N ALA A 238 10.71 -5.46 -4.04
CA ALA A 238 9.95 -4.29 -4.51
C ALA A 238 9.29 -3.47 -3.39
N PRO A 239 8.61 -4.06 -2.37
CA PRO A 239 8.03 -3.31 -1.27
C PRO A 239 9.08 -2.52 -0.46
N TYR A 240 10.23 -3.12 -0.22
CA TYR A 240 11.33 -2.47 0.50
C TYR A 240 11.96 -1.33 -0.30
N THR A 241 12.09 -1.49 -1.61
CA THR A 241 12.52 -0.42 -2.52
C THR A 241 11.56 0.75 -2.47
N GLY A 242 10.25 0.48 -2.62
CA GLY A 242 9.25 1.54 -2.60
C GLY A 242 9.14 2.26 -1.28
N VAL A 243 9.22 1.55 -0.13
CA VAL A 243 9.17 2.21 1.17
C VAL A 243 10.40 3.09 1.40
N THR A 244 11.58 2.68 0.92
CA THR A 244 12.80 3.52 0.98
C THR A 244 12.63 4.83 0.19
N MET A 245 11.97 4.76 -0.97
CA MET A 245 11.62 5.97 -1.74
C MET A 245 10.63 6.85 -0.98
N GLY A 246 9.61 6.26 -0.34
CA GLY A 246 8.65 6.99 0.49
C GLY A 246 9.25 7.64 1.73
N GLU A 247 10.17 6.95 2.39
CA GLU A 247 10.89 7.49 3.55
C GLU A 247 11.74 8.71 3.22
N PHE A 248 12.31 8.77 2.01
CA PHE A 248 13.02 9.95 1.56
C PHE A 248 12.16 11.21 1.67
N PHE A 249 10.92 11.17 1.18
CA PHE A 249 10.01 12.32 1.25
C PHE A 249 9.58 12.62 2.68
N ARG A 250 9.24 11.60 3.47
CA ARG A 250 8.90 11.74 4.89
C ARG A 250 10.03 12.42 5.68
N ASP A 251 11.26 11.95 5.49
CA ASP A 251 12.43 12.45 6.22
C ASP A 251 12.85 13.86 5.78
N ASN A 252 12.37 14.33 4.62
CA ASN A 252 12.53 15.68 4.10
C ASN A 252 11.29 16.57 4.33
N ALA A 253 10.58 16.36 5.43
CA ALA A 253 9.42 17.15 5.86
C ALA A 253 8.25 17.18 4.85
N LYS A 254 8.18 16.18 3.93
CA LYS A 254 7.07 16.02 2.98
C LYS A 254 6.13 14.91 3.44
N HIS A 255 5.01 14.80 2.75
CA HIS A 255 4.05 13.72 2.98
C HIS A 255 4.11 12.73 1.83
N ALA A 256 4.10 11.45 2.16
CA ALA A 256 4.03 10.38 1.16
C ALA A 256 2.91 9.38 1.49
N LEU A 257 2.36 8.81 0.44
CA LEU A 257 1.39 7.71 0.47
C LEU A 257 1.99 6.52 -0.28
N ILE A 258 2.02 5.35 0.34
CA ILE A 258 2.51 4.14 -0.29
C ILE A 258 1.42 3.06 -0.35
N VAL A 259 1.23 2.47 -1.52
CA VAL A 259 0.30 1.37 -1.76
C VAL A 259 1.10 0.11 -2.08
N TYR A 260 0.81 -0.99 -1.41
CA TYR A 260 1.40 -2.31 -1.68
C TYR A 260 0.35 -3.23 -2.30
N ASP A 261 0.37 -3.39 -3.60
CA ASP A 261 -0.61 -4.21 -4.36
C ASP A 261 0.04 -5.47 -4.97
N ASP A 262 0.06 -6.65 -4.29
CA ASP A 262 -0.45 -6.91 -2.95
C ASP A 262 0.56 -7.67 -2.07
N LEU A 263 0.40 -7.56 -0.75
CA LEU A 263 1.27 -8.24 0.22
C LEU A 263 0.99 -9.75 0.33
N SER A 264 -0.14 -10.26 -0.17
CA SER A 264 -0.38 -11.70 -0.27
C SER A 264 0.62 -12.35 -1.21
N LYS A 265 0.87 -11.74 -2.39
CA LYS A 265 1.88 -12.21 -3.35
C LYS A 265 3.30 -12.00 -2.83
N HIS A 266 3.54 -10.92 -2.09
CA HIS A 266 4.82 -10.71 -1.41
C HIS A 266 5.15 -11.86 -0.46
N ALA A 267 4.18 -12.30 0.35
CA ALA A 267 4.34 -13.44 1.24
C ALA A 267 4.59 -14.74 0.46
N VAL A 268 3.89 -14.96 -0.65
CA VAL A 268 4.09 -16.13 -1.52
C VAL A 268 5.51 -16.15 -2.09
N ALA A 269 6.01 -15.02 -2.62
CA ALA A 269 7.38 -14.92 -3.13
C ALA A 269 8.41 -15.22 -2.03
N TYR A 270 8.18 -14.71 -0.81
CA TYR A 270 9.06 -15.01 0.32
C TYR A 270 9.03 -16.48 0.75
N ARG A 271 7.84 -17.11 0.71
CA ARG A 271 7.69 -18.55 0.96
C ARG A 271 8.47 -19.36 -0.07
N GLU A 272 8.34 -19.05 -1.36
CA GLU A 272 9.04 -19.71 -2.45
C GLU A 272 10.55 -19.66 -2.24
N MET A 273 11.12 -18.47 -2.06
CA MET A 273 12.56 -18.33 -1.80
C MET A 273 12.99 -19.09 -0.54
N SER A 274 12.21 -19.05 0.53
CA SER A 274 12.54 -19.71 1.80
C SER A 274 12.56 -21.24 1.66
N LEU A 275 11.64 -21.81 0.89
CA LEU A 275 11.61 -23.24 0.60
C LEU A 275 12.82 -23.69 -0.24
N ILE A 276 13.19 -22.92 -1.26
CA ILE A 276 14.38 -23.19 -2.07
C ILE A 276 15.66 -23.09 -1.23
N LEU A 277 15.75 -22.11 -0.34
CA LEU A 277 16.82 -21.96 0.65
C LEU A 277 16.78 -23.01 1.78
N ARG A 278 15.83 -23.95 1.73
CA ARG A 278 15.63 -25.03 2.72
C ARG A 278 15.40 -24.51 4.15
N ARG A 279 14.82 -23.33 4.31
CA ARG A 279 14.38 -22.86 5.63
C ARG A 279 13.19 -23.71 6.09
N PRO A 280 13.12 -24.08 7.38
CA PRO A 280 12.03 -24.92 7.87
C PRO A 280 10.66 -24.23 7.69
N PRO A 281 9.69 -24.90 7.04
CA PRO A 281 8.36 -24.35 6.86
C PRO A 281 7.54 -24.42 8.16
N GLY A 282 6.70 -23.40 8.38
CA GLY A 282 5.69 -23.35 9.42
C GLY A 282 4.28 -23.52 8.85
N ARG A 283 3.30 -22.78 9.45
CA ARG A 283 1.89 -22.80 9.02
C ARG A 283 1.77 -22.42 7.53
N GLU A 284 0.98 -23.18 6.79
CA GLU A 284 0.76 -22.99 5.34
C GLU A 284 2.05 -22.95 4.52
N ALA A 285 3.08 -23.65 5.00
CA ALA A 285 4.44 -23.66 4.44
C ALA A 285 5.16 -22.31 4.42
N TYR A 286 4.65 -21.28 5.10
CA TYR A 286 5.37 -20.03 5.28
C TYR A 286 6.52 -20.20 6.29
N PRO A 287 7.64 -19.49 6.10
CA PRO A 287 8.71 -19.52 7.10
C PRO A 287 8.27 -18.84 8.39
N GLY A 288 8.89 -19.22 9.52
CA GLY A 288 8.51 -18.73 10.84
C GLY A 288 8.62 -17.21 11.06
N ASP A 289 9.38 -16.53 10.20
CA ASP A 289 9.61 -15.09 10.24
C ASP A 289 8.71 -14.27 9.27
N VAL A 290 7.68 -14.88 8.69
CA VAL A 290 6.78 -14.17 7.75
C VAL A 290 6.03 -13.01 8.41
N PHE A 291 5.74 -13.09 9.71
CA PHE A 291 5.21 -11.95 10.45
C PHE A 291 6.20 -10.79 10.46
N TYR A 292 7.45 -11.07 10.74
CA TYR A 292 8.52 -10.06 10.76
C TYR A 292 8.77 -9.46 9.36
N LEU A 293 8.60 -10.23 8.30
CA LEU A 293 8.63 -9.73 6.92
C LEU A 293 7.72 -8.51 6.73
N HIS A 294 6.46 -8.61 7.12
CA HIS A 294 5.48 -7.53 6.96
C HIS A 294 5.56 -6.49 8.07
N SER A 295 5.87 -6.86 9.32
CA SER A 295 5.94 -5.90 10.42
C SER A 295 7.11 -4.93 10.24
N ARG A 296 8.31 -5.41 9.87
CA ARG A 296 9.46 -4.53 9.61
C ARG A 296 9.28 -3.63 8.40
N LEU A 297 8.45 -4.02 7.42
CA LEU A 297 8.06 -3.21 6.29
C LEU A 297 7.07 -2.11 6.70
N LEU A 298 5.95 -2.50 7.31
CA LEU A 298 4.85 -1.61 7.63
C LEU A 298 5.16 -0.65 8.79
N GLU A 299 6.01 -1.04 9.73
CA GLU A 299 6.48 -0.15 10.81
C GLU A 299 7.31 1.05 10.31
N ARG A 300 7.79 1.01 9.07
CA ARG A 300 8.49 2.15 8.44
C ARG A 300 7.53 3.29 8.10
N ALA A 301 6.23 3.00 7.92
CA ALA A 301 5.19 4.02 7.78
C ALA A 301 4.90 4.68 9.13
N SER A 302 4.95 6.01 9.19
CA SER A 302 4.74 6.77 10.42
C SER A 302 4.58 8.27 10.16
N LYS A 303 4.04 8.99 11.14
CA LYS A 303 4.10 10.45 11.25
C LYS A 303 5.30 10.81 12.11
N LEU A 304 6.20 11.65 11.62
CA LEU A 304 7.32 12.17 12.39
C LEU A 304 6.89 13.32 13.29
N ASN A 305 7.67 13.53 14.37
CA ASN A 305 7.48 14.67 15.25
C ASN A 305 7.94 16.00 14.60
N ASP A 306 7.62 17.12 15.25
CA ASP A 306 7.88 18.46 14.71
C ASP A 306 9.38 18.77 14.61
N GLU A 307 10.20 18.19 15.50
CA GLU A 307 11.66 18.36 15.48
C GLU A 307 12.30 17.73 14.22
N LEU A 308 11.67 16.69 13.68
CA LEU A 308 12.08 16.02 12.44
C LEU A 308 11.31 16.51 11.21
N GLY A 309 10.67 17.68 11.30
CA GLY A 309 9.99 18.34 10.19
C GLY A 309 8.57 17.86 9.93
N ALA A 310 7.97 17.08 10.84
CA ALA A 310 6.56 16.64 10.78
C ALA A 310 6.15 15.93 9.47
N GLY A 311 7.08 15.35 8.73
CA GLY A 311 6.79 14.55 7.54
C GLY A 311 5.98 13.28 7.88
N SER A 312 5.35 12.67 6.88
CA SER A 312 4.58 11.44 7.08
C SER A 312 4.72 10.47 5.91
N LEU A 313 4.64 9.19 6.22
CA LEU A 313 4.48 8.11 5.26
C LEU A 313 3.28 7.28 5.67
N THR A 314 2.22 7.36 4.89
CA THR A 314 0.96 6.61 5.07
C THR A 314 1.00 5.35 4.25
N ALA A 315 0.63 4.20 4.79
CA ALA A 315 0.67 2.93 4.09
C ALA A 315 -0.73 2.35 3.88
N LEU A 316 -1.00 1.94 2.65
CA LEU A 316 -2.18 1.19 2.24
C LEU A 316 -1.76 -0.19 1.71
N PRO A 317 -1.47 -1.16 2.60
CA PRO A 317 -1.27 -2.54 2.17
C PRO A 317 -2.57 -3.14 1.66
N ILE A 318 -2.47 -3.96 0.60
CA ILE A 318 -3.57 -4.74 0.06
C ILE A 318 -3.34 -6.21 0.39
N ILE A 319 -4.37 -6.88 0.89
CA ILE A 319 -4.40 -8.32 1.12
C ILE A 319 -5.58 -8.93 0.34
N GLU A 320 -5.32 -10.02 -0.35
CA GLU A 320 -6.33 -10.81 -1.01
C GLU A 320 -6.79 -11.96 -0.09
N THR A 321 -8.11 -12.05 0.13
CA THR A 321 -8.74 -13.17 0.81
C THR A 321 -9.31 -14.17 -0.20
N GLN A 322 -9.66 -15.37 0.29
CA GLN A 322 -10.40 -16.37 -0.45
C GLN A 322 -11.71 -16.64 0.30
N ALA A 323 -12.84 -16.47 -0.39
CA ALA A 323 -14.18 -16.63 0.17
C ALA A 323 -14.42 -15.79 1.45
N GLY A 324 -13.84 -14.60 1.53
CA GLY A 324 -13.97 -13.69 2.66
C GLY A 324 -13.26 -14.15 3.94
N ASP A 325 -12.41 -15.18 3.89
CA ASP A 325 -11.73 -15.70 5.08
C ASP A 325 -10.61 -14.76 5.57
N VAL A 326 -10.94 -13.96 6.57
CA VAL A 326 -9.99 -13.06 7.27
C VAL A 326 -9.18 -13.79 8.35
N SER A 327 -9.54 -15.06 8.69
CA SER A 327 -8.87 -15.86 9.71
C SER A 327 -7.65 -16.62 9.17
N ALA A 328 -7.42 -16.59 7.85
CA ALA A 328 -6.25 -17.15 7.22
C ALA A 328 -4.96 -16.52 7.75
N TYR A 329 -3.82 -17.19 7.57
CA TYR A 329 -2.58 -16.84 8.26
C TYR A 329 -2.04 -15.45 7.89
N ILE A 330 -1.92 -15.14 6.61
CA ILE A 330 -1.39 -13.82 6.18
C ILE A 330 -2.37 -12.68 6.48
N PRO A 331 -3.68 -12.77 6.19
CA PRO A 331 -4.65 -11.76 6.61
C PRO A 331 -4.57 -11.42 8.11
N THR A 332 -4.60 -12.43 8.98
CA THR A 332 -4.52 -12.24 10.43
C THR A 332 -3.26 -11.50 10.86
N ASN A 333 -2.11 -11.85 10.29
CA ASN A 333 -0.84 -11.19 10.59
C ASN A 333 -0.91 -9.70 10.20
N VAL A 334 -1.38 -9.36 9.01
CA VAL A 334 -1.37 -7.97 8.54
C VAL A 334 -2.43 -7.14 9.27
N ILE A 335 -3.61 -7.68 9.58
CA ILE A 335 -4.62 -7.02 10.43
C ILE A 335 -4.01 -6.62 11.80
N SER A 336 -3.18 -7.49 12.39
CA SER A 336 -2.56 -7.20 13.69
C SER A 336 -1.48 -6.12 13.63
N ILE A 337 -0.79 -5.98 12.49
CA ILE A 337 0.28 -4.99 12.28
C ILE A 337 -0.29 -3.60 11.96
N THR A 338 -1.45 -3.53 11.29
CA THR A 338 -2.04 -2.28 10.79
C THR A 338 -2.88 -1.55 11.84
N ASP A 339 -3.15 -0.28 11.60
CA ASP A 339 -3.94 0.59 12.48
C ASP A 339 -5.44 0.58 12.13
N GLY A 340 -5.88 -0.42 11.39
CA GLY A 340 -7.24 -0.64 10.95
C GLY A 340 -7.31 -1.34 9.60
N GLN A 341 -8.54 -1.59 9.15
CA GLN A 341 -8.80 -2.25 7.85
C GLN A 341 -10.07 -1.73 7.19
N ILE A 342 -10.03 -1.66 5.86
CA ILE A 342 -11.17 -1.47 4.96
C ILE A 342 -11.48 -2.84 4.36
N PHE A 343 -12.58 -3.44 4.78
CA PHE A 343 -13.03 -4.75 4.30
C PHE A 343 -13.97 -4.60 3.12
N LEU A 344 -13.59 -5.16 1.95
CA LEU A 344 -14.40 -5.19 0.74
C LEU A 344 -15.04 -6.57 0.58
N GLU A 345 -16.37 -6.57 0.53
CA GLU A 345 -17.18 -7.78 0.53
C GLU A 345 -17.73 -8.11 -0.85
N THR A 346 -17.63 -9.37 -1.27
CA THR A 346 -18.07 -9.84 -2.59
C THR A 346 -19.57 -9.69 -2.78
N ASP A 347 -20.37 -9.97 -1.75
CA ASP A 347 -21.85 -9.91 -1.83
C ASP A 347 -22.32 -8.47 -2.03
N LEU A 348 -21.69 -7.49 -1.35
CA LEU A 348 -21.96 -6.08 -1.56
C LEU A 348 -21.58 -5.64 -2.98
N PHE A 349 -20.44 -6.11 -3.48
CA PHE A 349 -20.01 -5.81 -4.84
C PHE A 349 -20.98 -6.32 -5.90
N ASN A 350 -21.44 -7.56 -5.74
CA ASN A 350 -22.39 -8.23 -6.65
C ASN A 350 -23.80 -7.62 -6.58
N SER A 351 -24.21 -7.11 -5.41
CA SER A 351 -25.49 -6.39 -5.25
C SER A 351 -25.44 -4.94 -5.77
N GLY A 352 -24.31 -4.51 -6.35
CA GLY A 352 -24.18 -3.19 -6.94
C GLY A 352 -23.83 -2.07 -5.94
N ILE A 353 -23.48 -2.40 -4.70
CA ILE A 353 -22.96 -1.44 -3.73
C ILE A 353 -21.45 -1.27 -3.98
N ARG A 354 -21.07 -0.15 -4.56
CA ARG A 354 -19.68 0.16 -4.94
C ARG A 354 -19.30 1.57 -4.50
N PRO A 355 -18.19 1.72 -3.71
CA PRO A 355 -17.30 0.66 -3.23
C PRO A 355 -17.98 -0.31 -2.26
N ALA A 356 -17.59 -1.58 -2.32
CA ALA A 356 -18.22 -2.68 -1.58
C ALA A 356 -17.75 -2.77 -0.12
N ILE A 357 -17.72 -1.65 0.59
CA ILE A 357 -17.17 -1.54 1.94
C ILE A 357 -18.14 -2.11 2.97
N ASN A 358 -17.72 -3.14 3.69
CA ASN A 358 -18.45 -3.62 4.84
C ASN A 358 -18.16 -2.73 6.05
N VAL A 359 -19.12 -1.88 6.42
CA VAL A 359 -18.99 -0.90 7.50
C VAL A 359 -18.84 -1.55 8.88
N GLY A 360 -19.40 -2.76 9.07
CA GLY A 360 -19.32 -3.49 10.33
C GLY A 360 -17.93 -4.07 10.60
N LEU A 361 -17.25 -4.58 9.56
CA LEU A 361 -15.92 -5.18 9.66
C LEU A 361 -14.78 -4.19 9.43
N SER A 362 -15.08 -3.02 8.85
CA SER A 362 -14.09 -1.98 8.60
C SER A 362 -13.89 -1.10 9.83
N VAL A 363 -12.64 -0.87 10.19
CA VAL A 363 -12.26 -0.13 11.41
C VAL A 363 -11.06 0.76 11.13
N SER A 364 -11.10 2.01 11.58
CA SER A 364 -9.92 2.88 11.72
C SER A 364 -9.62 3.09 13.20
N ARG A 365 -8.44 2.71 13.66
CA ARG A 365 -8.03 2.92 15.06
C ARG A 365 -7.67 4.38 15.35
N VAL A 366 -7.42 5.19 14.33
CA VAL A 366 -7.22 6.64 14.45
C VAL A 366 -8.56 7.35 14.51
N GLY A 367 -9.53 6.93 13.70
CA GLY A 367 -10.91 7.39 13.74
C GLY A 367 -11.04 8.90 13.55
N GLY A 368 -11.87 9.54 14.35
CA GLY A 368 -12.18 10.97 14.23
C GLY A 368 -11.00 11.93 14.43
N ALA A 369 -9.83 11.47 14.89
CA ALA A 369 -8.60 12.28 14.91
C ALA A 369 -8.07 12.53 13.48
N ALA A 370 -8.41 11.64 12.53
CA ALA A 370 -8.08 11.76 11.10
C ALA A 370 -9.19 12.45 10.28
N GLN A 371 -10.12 13.15 10.90
CA GLN A 371 -11.19 13.90 10.22
C GLN A 371 -11.12 15.38 10.55
N ILE A 372 -11.45 16.21 9.56
CA ILE A 372 -11.75 17.61 9.86
C ILE A 372 -13.04 17.70 10.67
N LYS A 373 -13.20 18.79 11.45
CA LYS A 373 -14.36 18.95 12.33
C LYS A 373 -15.70 18.89 11.57
N ALA A 374 -15.77 19.47 10.37
CA ALA A 374 -16.97 19.42 9.52
C ALA A 374 -17.38 17.98 9.17
N THR A 375 -16.44 17.15 8.71
CA THR A 375 -16.73 15.73 8.40
C THR A 375 -17.20 14.99 9.66
N LYS A 376 -16.53 15.19 10.78
CA LYS A 376 -16.91 14.57 12.07
C LYS A 376 -18.30 14.98 12.52
N GLN A 377 -18.71 16.26 12.32
CA GLN A 377 -20.03 16.75 12.66
C GLN A 377 -21.14 16.08 11.85
N VAL A 378 -20.92 15.88 10.54
CA VAL A 378 -21.95 15.30 9.66
C VAL A 378 -21.98 13.78 9.66
N SER A 379 -20.86 13.11 9.94
CA SER A 379 -20.76 11.64 9.91
C SER A 379 -20.93 10.96 11.28
N GLY A 380 -21.13 11.74 12.34
CA GLY A 380 -21.13 11.23 13.72
C GLY A 380 -22.12 10.09 14.01
N THR A 381 -23.31 10.14 13.42
CA THR A 381 -24.36 9.11 13.59
C THR A 381 -24.37 8.08 12.45
N LEU A 382 -23.72 8.38 11.31
CA LEU A 382 -23.82 7.62 10.08
C LEU A 382 -23.53 6.13 10.24
N ARG A 383 -22.50 5.79 11.02
CA ARG A 383 -22.14 4.38 11.29
C ARG A 383 -23.25 3.66 12.04
N LEU A 384 -23.84 4.30 13.03
CA LEU A 384 -24.94 3.74 13.82
C LEU A 384 -26.19 3.57 12.95
N ASP A 385 -26.52 4.59 12.16
CA ASP A 385 -27.69 4.58 11.26
C ASP A 385 -27.58 3.43 10.24
N LEU A 386 -26.40 3.21 9.68
CA LEU A 386 -26.14 2.10 8.75
C LEU A 386 -26.13 0.72 9.43
N ALA A 387 -25.67 0.62 10.67
CA ALA A 387 -25.75 -0.63 11.43
C ALA A 387 -27.20 -1.01 11.72
N GLN A 388 -28.01 -0.07 12.20
CA GLN A 388 -29.43 -0.24 12.44
C GLN A 388 -30.20 -0.59 11.15
N TYR A 389 -29.86 0.07 10.04
CA TYR A 389 -30.43 -0.27 8.73
C TYR A 389 -30.19 -1.74 8.36
N ARG A 390 -28.96 -2.26 8.55
CA ARG A 390 -28.62 -3.65 8.22
C ARG A 390 -29.38 -4.65 9.09
N GLU A 391 -29.52 -4.36 10.38
CA GLU A 391 -30.32 -5.19 11.31
C GLU A 391 -31.80 -5.22 10.87
N LEU A 392 -32.38 -4.05 10.59
CA LEU A 392 -33.75 -3.94 10.12
C LEU A 392 -33.95 -4.59 8.74
N GLN A 393 -33.00 -4.47 7.84
CA GLN A 393 -33.05 -5.12 6.52
C GLN A 393 -33.06 -6.65 6.64
N ALA A 394 -32.24 -7.21 7.52
CA ALA A 394 -32.23 -8.64 7.80
C ALA A 394 -33.57 -9.09 8.41
N PHE A 395 -34.10 -8.31 9.35
CA PHE A 395 -35.38 -8.60 9.99
C PHE A 395 -36.57 -8.51 9.01
N ALA A 396 -36.58 -7.49 8.14
CA ALA A 396 -37.63 -7.25 7.14
C ALA A 396 -37.78 -8.39 6.12
N GLN A 397 -36.77 -9.23 5.93
CA GLN A 397 -36.87 -10.43 5.09
C GLN A 397 -37.76 -11.53 5.68
N PHE A 398 -37.95 -11.52 7.01
CA PHE A 398 -38.68 -12.52 7.72
C PHE A 398 -39.99 -12.03 8.36
N ALA A 399 -40.18 -10.73 8.51
CA ALA A 399 -41.34 -10.11 9.14
C ALA A 399 -42.22 -9.38 8.12
N SER A 400 -43.52 -9.73 8.11
CA SER A 400 -44.50 -9.12 7.21
C SER A 400 -44.93 -7.70 7.60
N ASP A 401 -44.81 -7.34 8.90
CA ASP A 401 -45.27 -6.06 9.44
C ASP A 401 -44.19 -5.37 10.25
N LEU A 402 -43.67 -4.27 9.69
CA LEU A 402 -42.83 -3.32 10.39
C LEU A 402 -43.69 -2.17 10.89
N ASP A 403 -43.41 -1.68 12.11
CA ASP A 403 -43.99 -0.43 12.59
C ASP A 403 -43.53 0.76 11.76
N GLU A 404 -44.26 1.87 11.85
CA GLU A 404 -43.98 3.06 11.04
C GLU A 404 -42.58 3.66 11.29
N ALA A 405 -42.08 3.59 12.51
CA ALA A 405 -40.75 4.13 12.86
C ALA A 405 -39.65 3.29 12.23
N SER A 406 -39.74 1.95 12.34
CA SER A 406 -38.82 0.99 11.71
C SER A 406 -38.83 1.10 10.18
N ARG A 407 -40.00 1.36 9.56
CA ARG A 407 -40.12 1.56 8.11
C ARG A 407 -39.38 2.84 7.68
N LYS A 408 -39.61 3.96 8.38
CA LYS A 408 -38.91 5.22 8.07
C LYS A 408 -37.38 5.09 8.22
N GLN A 409 -36.94 4.35 9.24
CA GLN A 409 -35.52 4.10 9.46
C GLN A 409 -34.92 3.22 8.37
N LEU A 410 -35.65 2.19 7.90
CA LEU A 410 -35.25 1.35 6.79
C LEU A 410 -35.12 2.17 5.48
N GLU A 411 -36.14 3.00 5.18
CA GLU A 411 -36.11 3.86 3.99
C GLU A 411 -34.97 4.88 3.99
N ARG A 412 -34.73 5.50 5.17
CA ARG A 412 -33.60 6.42 5.34
C ARG A 412 -32.26 5.71 5.14
N GLY A 413 -32.10 4.51 5.73
CA GLY A 413 -30.90 3.68 5.55
C GLY A 413 -30.65 3.30 4.08
N GLN A 414 -31.70 2.97 3.32
CA GLN A 414 -31.59 2.72 1.87
C GLN A 414 -31.03 3.94 1.12
N ARG A 415 -31.54 5.15 1.44
CA ARG A 415 -31.05 6.38 0.83
C ARG A 415 -29.60 6.66 1.20
N MET A 416 -29.21 6.39 2.45
CA MET A 416 -27.80 6.53 2.89
C MET A 416 -26.87 5.57 2.18
N VAL A 417 -27.28 4.31 1.97
CA VAL A 417 -26.50 3.33 1.20
C VAL A 417 -26.35 3.80 -0.25
N GLU A 418 -27.43 4.30 -0.88
CA GLU A 418 -27.37 4.83 -2.25
C GLU A 418 -26.46 6.05 -2.35
N LEU A 419 -26.55 6.95 -1.37
CA LEU A 419 -25.73 8.16 -1.28
C LEU A 419 -24.22 7.85 -1.20
N LEU A 420 -23.85 6.78 -0.52
CA LEU A 420 -22.45 6.36 -0.35
C LEU A 420 -21.88 5.63 -1.56
N LYS A 421 -22.71 5.23 -2.53
CA LYS A 421 -22.20 4.69 -3.79
C LYS A 421 -21.42 5.75 -4.56
N GLN A 422 -20.35 5.31 -5.21
CA GLN A 422 -19.46 6.20 -5.96
C GLN A 422 -18.85 5.45 -7.14
N PRO A 423 -18.89 6.02 -8.35
CA PRO A 423 -18.24 5.40 -9.50
C PRO A 423 -16.72 5.40 -9.32
N PRO A 424 -16.01 4.44 -9.92
CA PRO A 424 -14.55 4.39 -9.86
C PRO A 424 -13.92 5.62 -10.56
N TYR A 425 -12.74 6.00 -10.13
CA TYR A 425 -11.93 7.11 -10.66
C TYR A 425 -12.63 8.47 -10.61
N SER A 426 -13.47 8.65 -9.61
CA SER A 426 -14.26 9.87 -9.40
C SER A 426 -14.19 10.35 -7.94
N PRO A 427 -12.98 10.60 -7.39
CA PRO A 427 -12.84 11.06 -6.02
C PRO A 427 -13.48 12.44 -5.84
N LEU A 428 -14.15 12.64 -4.71
CA LEU A 428 -14.82 13.88 -4.34
C LEU A 428 -14.00 14.67 -3.32
N SER A 429 -13.96 15.99 -3.49
CA SER A 429 -13.36 16.86 -2.50
C SER A 429 -14.15 16.84 -1.17
N VAL A 430 -13.48 17.15 -0.07
CA VAL A 430 -14.05 17.00 1.27
C VAL A 430 -15.28 17.89 1.49
N GLU A 431 -15.30 19.10 0.94
CA GLU A 431 -16.44 20.01 1.03
C GLU A 431 -17.69 19.46 0.33
N LYS A 432 -17.51 18.81 -0.83
CA LYS A 432 -18.62 18.14 -1.55
C LYS A 432 -19.15 16.95 -0.76
N GLN A 433 -18.27 16.17 -0.16
CA GLN A 433 -18.66 15.05 0.72
C GLN A 433 -19.43 15.54 1.93
N VAL A 434 -18.98 16.63 2.59
CA VAL A 434 -19.65 17.21 3.76
C VAL A 434 -21.08 17.65 3.42
N VAL A 435 -21.28 18.34 2.29
CA VAL A 435 -22.62 18.77 1.84
C VAL A 435 -23.55 17.57 1.64
N LEU A 436 -23.07 16.54 0.97
CA LEU A 436 -23.87 15.37 0.65
C LEU A 436 -24.25 14.55 1.90
N ILE A 437 -23.26 14.30 2.78
CA ILE A 437 -23.51 13.57 4.03
C ILE A 437 -24.41 14.36 4.96
N PHE A 438 -24.25 15.69 5.03
CA PHE A 438 -25.16 16.56 5.75
C PHE A 438 -26.60 16.42 5.26
N ALA A 439 -26.82 16.47 3.95
CA ALA A 439 -28.15 16.30 3.37
C ALA A 439 -28.80 14.97 3.78
N GLY A 440 -28.03 13.87 3.77
CA GLY A 440 -28.50 12.55 4.17
C GLY A 440 -28.77 12.44 5.67
N THR A 441 -27.83 12.83 6.51
CA THR A 441 -27.92 12.66 7.97
C THR A 441 -28.92 13.59 8.63
N LYS A 442 -29.16 14.79 8.07
CA LYS A 442 -30.15 15.74 8.58
C LYS A 442 -31.56 15.51 8.01
N GLY A 443 -31.77 14.51 7.18
CA GLY A 443 -33.10 14.10 6.69
C GLY A 443 -33.63 14.88 5.49
N PHE A 444 -32.80 15.69 4.81
CA PHE A 444 -33.22 16.42 3.63
C PHE A 444 -33.54 15.51 2.43
N LEU A 445 -33.15 14.25 2.50
CA LEU A 445 -33.38 13.25 1.46
C LEU A 445 -34.58 12.33 1.74
N ASP A 446 -35.25 12.47 2.90
CA ASP A 446 -36.29 11.51 3.36
C ASP A 446 -37.52 11.48 2.44
N ASP A 447 -37.82 12.57 1.73
CA ASP A 447 -38.90 12.70 0.75
C ASP A 447 -38.48 12.41 -0.70
N ILE A 448 -37.20 12.13 -0.96
CA ILE A 448 -36.67 11.84 -2.29
C ILE A 448 -36.70 10.31 -2.52
N ALA A 449 -37.18 9.87 -3.66
CA ALA A 449 -37.12 8.46 -4.03
C ALA A 449 -35.65 7.97 -4.15
N VAL A 450 -35.38 6.74 -3.70
CA VAL A 450 -34.00 6.16 -3.75
C VAL A 450 -33.39 6.24 -5.14
N SER A 451 -34.18 6.01 -6.19
CA SER A 451 -33.75 6.10 -7.60
C SER A 451 -33.32 7.50 -8.06
N ARG A 452 -33.73 8.56 -7.33
CA ARG A 452 -33.38 9.95 -7.64
C ARG A 452 -32.26 10.52 -6.78
N ILE A 453 -31.68 9.75 -5.86
CA ILE A 453 -30.55 10.19 -5.02
C ILE A 453 -29.35 10.59 -5.88
N LYS A 454 -29.08 9.84 -6.96
CA LYS A 454 -27.99 10.19 -7.88
C LYS A 454 -28.26 11.50 -8.63
N GLU A 455 -29.50 11.75 -9.02
CA GLU A 455 -29.92 13.02 -9.65
C GLU A 455 -29.73 14.20 -8.68
N PHE A 456 -30.07 14.01 -7.41
CA PHE A 456 -29.78 14.98 -6.37
C PHE A 456 -28.27 15.26 -6.24
N GLU A 457 -27.44 14.20 -6.15
CA GLU A 457 -25.98 14.34 -6.06
C GLU A 457 -25.39 15.12 -7.24
N ASP A 458 -25.77 14.75 -8.46
CA ASP A 458 -25.24 15.35 -9.67
C ASP A 458 -25.67 16.82 -9.85
N GLY A 459 -26.83 17.17 -9.35
CA GLY A 459 -27.39 18.53 -9.47
C GLY A 459 -26.98 19.50 -8.37
N ILE A 460 -26.82 19.02 -7.13
CA ILE A 460 -26.57 19.91 -5.97
C ILE A 460 -25.22 20.63 -6.07
N TYR A 461 -24.18 19.99 -6.58
CA TYR A 461 -22.84 20.59 -6.66
C TYR A 461 -22.79 21.79 -7.62
N PRO A 462 -23.23 21.68 -8.89
CA PRO A 462 -23.29 22.82 -9.79
C PRO A 462 -24.21 23.94 -9.27
N PHE A 463 -25.31 23.58 -8.59
CA PHE A 463 -26.21 24.55 -8.02
C PHE A 463 -25.54 25.38 -6.92
N ILE A 464 -24.84 24.73 -5.98
CA ILE A 464 -24.10 25.44 -4.92
C ILE A 464 -22.95 26.25 -5.53
N GLU A 465 -22.20 25.72 -6.49
CA GLU A 465 -21.12 26.44 -7.16
C GLU A 465 -21.62 27.73 -7.86
N ALA A 466 -22.83 27.70 -8.43
CA ALA A 466 -23.41 28.83 -9.14
C ALA A 466 -24.06 29.86 -8.25
N LYS A 467 -24.84 29.45 -7.23
CA LYS A 467 -25.66 30.33 -6.41
C LYS A 467 -25.11 30.62 -5.01
N HIS A 468 -24.36 29.69 -4.44
CA HIS A 468 -23.86 29.75 -3.07
C HIS A 468 -22.38 29.35 -2.96
N PRO A 469 -21.47 29.89 -3.80
CA PRO A 469 -20.06 29.45 -3.86
C PRO A 469 -19.31 29.60 -2.55
N ASP A 470 -19.75 30.52 -1.70
CA ASP A 470 -19.21 30.78 -0.36
C ASP A 470 -19.35 29.57 0.58
N ILE A 471 -20.32 28.68 0.35
CA ILE A 471 -20.51 27.48 1.19
C ILE A 471 -19.28 26.57 1.09
N PHE A 472 -18.85 26.21 -0.12
CA PHE A 472 -17.68 25.35 -0.30
C PHE A 472 -16.40 26.03 0.20
N GLU A 473 -16.24 27.34 -0.03
CA GLU A 473 -15.09 28.11 0.45
C GLU A 473 -15.04 28.14 1.97
N GLN A 474 -16.18 28.37 2.63
CA GLN A 474 -16.26 28.39 4.09
C GLN A 474 -15.98 27.00 4.70
N ILE A 475 -16.49 25.91 4.13
CA ILE A 475 -16.18 24.55 4.60
C ILE A 475 -14.68 24.29 4.49
N ARG A 476 -14.07 24.66 3.36
CA ARG A 476 -12.64 24.45 3.08
C ARG A 476 -11.74 25.26 4.04
N SER A 477 -12.09 26.52 4.28
CA SER A 477 -11.28 27.42 5.11
C SER A 477 -11.48 27.19 6.61
N LYS A 478 -12.74 27.10 7.08
CA LYS A 478 -13.07 26.89 8.48
C LYS A 478 -12.85 25.45 8.96
N LYS A 479 -12.92 24.48 8.04
CA LYS A 479 -12.88 23.03 8.33
C LYS A 479 -13.90 22.57 9.38
N ALA A 480 -14.95 23.37 9.61
CA ALA A 480 -16.02 23.15 10.59
C ALA A 480 -17.32 23.75 10.07
N LEU A 481 -18.45 23.21 10.50
CA LEU A 481 -19.77 23.78 10.30
C LEU A 481 -20.15 24.55 11.57
N ASP A 482 -20.27 25.87 11.47
CA ASP A 482 -20.91 26.70 12.49
C ASP A 482 -22.41 26.83 12.20
N SER A 483 -23.20 27.35 13.15
CA SER A 483 -24.65 27.45 13.03
C SER A 483 -25.08 28.23 11.79
N ASP A 484 -24.37 29.32 11.46
CA ASP A 484 -24.68 30.17 10.30
C ASP A 484 -24.47 29.39 8.99
N LEU A 485 -23.38 28.60 8.91
CA LEU A 485 -23.08 27.79 7.73
C LEU A 485 -24.02 26.58 7.59
N GLU A 486 -24.42 25.97 8.72
CA GLU A 486 -25.46 24.91 8.72
C GLU A 486 -26.81 25.48 8.21
N GLU A 487 -27.23 26.66 8.65
CA GLU A 487 -28.45 27.29 8.16
C GLU A 487 -28.39 27.65 6.68
N LYS A 488 -27.27 28.23 6.22
CA LYS A 488 -27.04 28.52 4.79
C LYS A 488 -27.12 27.27 3.95
N LEU A 489 -26.43 26.18 4.38
CA LEU A 489 -26.43 24.91 3.71
C LEU A 489 -27.83 24.30 3.64
N ALA A 490 -28.59 24.34 4.74
CA ALA A 490 -29.96 23.86 4.81
C ALA A 490 -30.87 24.64 3.83
N LYS A 491 -30.74 25.99 3.78
CA LYS A 491 -31.49 26.84 2.84
C LYS A 491 -31.14 26.51 1.39
N ALA A 492 -29.84 26.34 1.05
CA ALA A 492 -29.38 26.00 -0.29
C ALA A 492 -29.92 24.63 -0.75
N ILE A 493 -29.92 23.63 0.13
CA ILE A 493 -30.46 22.30 -0.17
C ILE A 493 -31.99 22.38 -0.43
N ASN A 494 -32.75 23.09 0.41
CA ASN A 494 -34.19 23.24 0.22
C ASN A 494 -34.51 24.03 -1.05
N GLU A 495 -33.76 25.09 -1.38
CA GLU A 495 -33.91 25.85 -2.62
C GLU A 495 -33.65 24.96 -3.85
N PHE A 496 -32.60 24.13 -3.80
CA PHE A 496 -32.32 23.17 -4.87
C PHE A 496 -33.47 22.19 -5.07
N LYS A 497 -33.96 21.59 -3.97
CA LYS A 497 -35.06 20.62 -4.02
C LYS A 497 -36.33 21.24 -4.63
N ALA A 498 -36.70 22.44 -4.20
CA ALA A 498 -37.92 23.13 -4.68
C ALA A 498 -37.87 23.47 -6.18
N ASN A 499 -36.68 23.66 -6.75
CA ASN A 499 -36.51 24.09 -8.15
C ASN A 499 -36.20 22.94 -9.13
N HIS A 500 -35.73 21.77 -8.64
CA HIS A 500 -35.15 20.73 -9.48
C HIS A 500 -35.66 19.30 -9.20
N LEU A 501 -36.32 19.09 -8.07
CA LEU A 501 -36.84 17.79 -7.64
C LEU A 501 -38.31 17.84 -7.26
#